data_d760b9a86362a8a204999d191dcf8164
#
_entry.id   d760b9a86362a8a204999d191dcf8164
#
_cell.length_a   1.000
_cell.length_b   1.000
_cell.length_c   1.000
_cell.angle_alpha   90.00
_cell.angle_beta   90.00
_cell.angle_gamma   90.00
#
_symmetry.space_group_name_H-M   'P 1'
#
loop_
_entity.id
_entity.type
_entity.pdbx_description
1 polymer ?
#
loop_
_entity_poly.entity_id
_entity_poly.type
_entity_poly.pdbx_seq_one_letter_code
_entity_poly.pdbx_strand_id
1 'polypeptide(L)'
;MSDPNTPPYDGPASPPPAGRPTPPAGQNPGGYSAAPPPQQPYGQQPQQPYGQQPPQQPYAQAPAGAPLPPDQDKQWASFAHFGGIIGFLPALIIWLVFKDRGPRTNTEGKEALNWQITFTIAIIVANIAALVLGWIPVIGWIIGLLPVAIWVVNIVFSILGGVRVNAGGSYRYPVTLRLIS
;
A
#
# COMPACT_ATOMS: atom_id res chain seq x y z
N MET A 1 -0.85 -6.22 -52.25
CA MET A 1 -0.29 -7.57 -52.09
C MET A 1 1.07 -7.38 -51.44
N SER A 2 1.13 -7.55 -50.13
CA SER A 2 2.36 -7.40 -49.33
C SER A 2 2.90 -8.81 -49.05
N ASP A 3 4.18 -8.99 -49.33
CA ASP A 3 4.92 -10.26 -49.26
C ASP A 3 5.11 -10.66 -47.77
N PRO A 4 4.66 -11.84 -47.33
CA PRO A 4 4.75 -12.26 -45.94
C PRO A 4 6.16 -12.74 -45.50
N ASN A 5 7.20 -12.56 -46.31
CA ASN A 5 8.51 -13.13 -46.06
C ASN A 5 9.64 -12.10 -45.84
N THR A 6 9.30 -10.86 -45.45
CA THR A 6 10.33 -9.88 -45.14
C THR A 6 10.70 -9.97 -43.65
N PRO A 7 11.97 -10.29 -43.31
CA PRO A 7 12.42 -10.27 -41.91
C PRO A 7 12.43 -8.85 -41.35
N PRO A 8 12.27 -8.69 -40.02
CA PRO A 8 12.33 -7.39 -39.37
C PRO A 8 13.70 -6.75 -39.58
N TYR A 9 13.70 -5.46 -39.91
CA TYR A 9 14.87 -4.62 -40.06
C TYR A 9 15.53 -4.40 -38.69
N ASP A 10 16.68 -5.03 -38.45
CA ASP A 10 17.56 -4.74 -37.34
C ASP A 10 18.28 -3.41 -37.60
N GLY A 11 17.87 -2.37 -36.90
CA GLY A 11 18.57 -1.10 -36.86
C GLY A 11 19.98 -1.24 -36.26
N PRO A 12 20.94 -0.36 -36.65
CA PRO A 12 22.34 -0.50 -36.24
C PRO A 12 22.49 -0.40 -34.72
N ALA A 13 23.23 -1.34 -34.13
CA ALA A 13 23.57 -1.41 -32.74
C ALA A 13 24.34 -0.15 -32.28
N SER A 14 23.94 0.41 -31.15
CA SER A 14 24.64 1.52 -30.52
C SER A 14 26.08 1.14 -30.16
N PRO A 15 27.07 2.02 -30.36
CA PRO A 15 28.45 1.75 -30.01
C PRO A 15 28.63 1.65 -28.47
N PRO A 16 29.58 0.79 -27.99
CA PRO A 16 29.86 0.64 -26.58
C PRO A 16 30.45 1.94 -26.01
N PRO A 17 30.26 2.20 -24.68
CA PRO A 17 30.80 3.41 -24.06
C PRO A 17 32.32 3.41 -24.05
N ALA A 18 32.91 4.56 -24.36
CA ALA A 18 34.35 4.80 -24.43
C ALA A 18 35.06 4.42 -23.12
N GLY A 19 36.12 3.62 -23.25
CA GLY A 19 36.93 3.16 -22.14
C GLY A 19 37.63 4.30 -21.39
N ARG A 20 37.78 4.10 -20.08
CA ARG A 20 38.59 4.94 -19.21
C ARG A 20 40.05 4.99 -19.70
N PRO A 21 40.74 6.12 -19.57
CA PRO A 21 42.17 6.24 -19.90
C PRO A 21 43.00 5.34 -18.95
N THR A 22 43.85 4.53 -19.51
CA THR A 22 44.91 3.79 -18.79
C THR A 22 46.02 4.76 -18.39
N PRO A 23 46.56 4.69 -17.15
CA PRO A 23 47.73 5.43 -16.76
C PRO A 23 49.00 4.92 -17.48
N PRO A 24 49.98 5.78 -17.76
CA PRO A 24 51.21 5.38 -18.46
C PRO A 24 52.07 4.42 -17.62
N ALA A 25 52.65 3.44 -18.29
CA ALA A 25 53.60 2.48 -17.72
C ALA A 25 54.89 3.18 -17.31
N GLY A 26 55.11 3.28 -15.99
CA GLY A 26 56.39 3.68 -15.42
C GLY A 26 57.36 2.48 -15.40
N GLN A 27 58.54 2.68 -15.96
CA GLN A 27 59.65 1.76 -15.99
C GLN A 27 60.14 1.49 -14.56
N ASN A 28 60.28 0.22 -14.18
CA ASN A 28 60.92 -0.19 -12.94
C ASN A 28 62.21 -0.96 -13.24
N PRO A 29 63.40 -0.41 -12.95
CA PRO A 29 64.63 -1.15 -12.97
C PRO A 29 65.01 -1.58 -11.55
N GLY A 30 64.95 -2.84 -11.26
CA GLY A 30 65.49 -3.36 -10.02
C GLY A 30 64.74 -4.55 -9.45
N GLY A 31 65.25 -5.75 -9.75
CA GLY A 31 64.69 -6.99 -9.23
C GLY A 31 64.89 -7.14 -7.71
N TYR A 32 63.80 -7.38 -7.02
CA TYR A 32 63.78 -8.15 -5.78
C TYR A 32 62.59 -9.09 -5.87
N SER A 33 62.84 -10.39 -5.68
CA SER A 33 61.82 -11.40 -5.56
C SER A 33 60.89 -11.06 -4.40
N ALA A 34 59.71 -10.56 -4.70
CA ALA A 34 58.68 -10.36 -3.69
C ALA A 34 58.04 -11.70 -3.36
N ALA A 35 58.08 -12.07 -2.10
CA ALA A 35 57.36 -13.19 -1.54
C ALA A 35 55.81 -13.01 -1.80
N PRO A 36 55.07 -14.13 -1.97
CA PRO A 36 53.62 -14.05 -2.17
C PRO A 36 52.98 -13.37 -0.93
N PRO A 37 51.96 -12.52 -1.15
CA PRO A 37 51.27 -11.87 -0.05
C PRO A 37 50.63 -12.91 0.88
N PRO A 38 50.67 -12.70 2.21
CA PRO A 38 50.07 -13.63 3.15
C PRO A 38 48.57 -13.72 2.87
N GLN A 39 48.09 -14.95 2.68
CA GLN A 39 46.65 -15.22 2.60
C GLN A 39 46.02 -14.76 3.92
N GLN A 40 45.14 -13.78 3.81
CA GLN A 40 44.31 -13.39 4.95
C GLN A 40 43.43 -14.59 5.33
N PRO A 41 43.39 -14.96 6.61
CA PRO A 41 42.45 -15.96 7.09
C PRO A 41 41.04 -15.47 6.73
N TYR A 42 40.24 -16.34 6.17
CA TYR A 42 38.80 -16.10 6.03
C TYR A 42 38.26 -15.74 7.41
N GLY A 43 38.12 -14.42 7.64
CA GLY A 43 37.55 -13.89 8.86
C GLY A 43 36.10 -14.34 8.94
N GLN A 44 35.82 -15.07 10.00
CA GLN A 44 34.45 -15.34 10.44
C GLN A 44 33.68 -14.01 10.46
N GLN A 45 32.62 -13.91 9.67
CA GLN A 45 31.65 -12.84 9.82
C GLN A 45 31.19 -12.84 11.28
N PRO A 46 31.23 -11.68 11.97
CA PRO A 46 30.66 -11.61 13.30
C PRO A 46 29.19 -12.03 13.20
N GLN A 47 28.86 -13.14 13.84
CA GLN A 47 27.47 -13.51 14.06
C GLN A 47 26.82 -12.34 14.83
N GLN A 48 25.95 -11.60 14.20
CA GLN A 48 25.13 -10.64 14.91
C GLN A 48 24.31 -11.42 15.94
N PRO A 49 24.32 -11.02 17.21
CA PRO A 49 23.51 -11.67 18.23
C PRO A 49 22.03 -11.54 17.82
N TYR A 50 21.40 -12.66 17.51
CA TYR A 50 19.95 -12.77 17.41
C TYR A 50 19.38 -12.38 18.77
N GLY A 51 18.70 -11.22 18.86
CA GLY A 51 17.89 -10.96 20.04
C GLY A 51 17.98 -9.61 20.72
N GLN A 52 18.48 -8.56 20.07
CA GLN A 52 18.17 -7.22 20.56
C GLN A 52 17.24 -6.55 19.57
N GLN A 53 15.94 -6.59 19.87
CA GLN A 53 15.01 -5.60 19.33
C GLN A 53 15.59 -4.22 19.65
N PRO A 54 15.70 -3.31 18.66
CA PRO A 54 16.07 -1.93 18.95
C PRO A 54 15.16 -1.44 20.08
N PRO A 55 15.68 -0.69 21.06
CA PRO A 55 14.83 -0.12 22.11
C PRO A 55 13.70 0.62 21.39
N GLN A 56 12.48 0.23 21.71
CA GLN A 56 11.30 0.98 21.26
C GLN A 56 11.47 2.37 21.86
N GLN A 57 11.85 3.33 21.03
CA GLN A 57 11.87 4.72 21.45
C GLN A 57 10.43 5.06 21.92
N PRO A 58 10.28 5.64 23.13
CA PRO A 58 8.98 6.15 23.54
C PRO A 58 8.47 7.00 22.39
N TYR A 59 7.25 6.77 21.96
CA TYR A 59 6.59 7.55 20.90
C TYR A 59 6.65 9.03 21.28
N ALA A 60 7.71 9.72 20.91
CA ALA A 60 7.77 11.17 20.98
C ALA A 60 6.63 11.65 20.08
N GLN A 61 5.63 12.28 20.67
CA GLN A 61 4.54 12.89 19.92
C GLN A 61 5.16 13.85 18.92
N ALA A 62 5.08 13.50 17.64
CA ALA A 62 5.55 14.38 16.59
C ALA A 62 4.81 15.72 16.69
N PRO A 63 5.49 16.86 16.45
CA PRO A 63 4.86 18.16 16.48
C PRO A 63 3.58 18.16 15.64
N ALA A 64 2.53 18.85 16.10
CA ALA A 64 1.30 18.97 15.34
C ALA A 64 1.61 19.47 13.91
N GLY A 65 1.18 18.69 12.91
CA GLY A 65 1.47 19.00 11.49
C GLY A 65 2.70 18.33 10.88
N ALA A 66 3.58 17.66 11.66
CA ALA A 66 4.69 16.90 11.08
C ALA A 66 4.18 15.69 10.26
N PRO A 67 4.88 15.33 9.16
CA PRO A 67 4.55 14.12 8.41
C PRO A 67 4.55 12.87 9.30
N LEU A 68 3.63 11.96 9.03
CA LEU A 68 3.58 10.69 9.75
C LEU A 68 4.77 9.80 9.37
N PRO A 69 5.39 9.11 10.34
CA PRO A 69 6.28 8.00 10.04
C PRO A 69 5.57 6.94 9.18
N PRO A 70 6.25 6.27 8.24
CA PRO A 70 5.63 5.32 7.30
C PRO A 70 4.77 4.24 7.96
N ASP A 71 5.18 3.73 9.11
CA ASP A 71 4.43 2.72 9.84
C ASP A 71 3.15 3.28 10.46
N GLN A 72 3.19 4.50 10.97
CA GLN A 72 1.99 5.18 11.49
C GLN A 72 1.03 5.55 10.36
N ASP A 73 1.54 6.04 9.23
CA ASP A 73 0.71 6.33 8.06
C ASP A 73 -0.01 5.07 7.55
N LYS A 74 0.69 3.93 7.48
CA LYS A 74 0.08 2.63 7.17
C LYS A 74 -0.98 2.23 8.19
N GLN A 75 -0.71 2.41 9.48
CA GLN A 75 -1.61 2.04 10.56
C GLN A 75 -2.91 2.86 10.51
N TRP A 76 -2.80 4.18 10.39
CA TRP A 76 -3.97 5.06 10.28
C TRP A 76 -4.78 4.80 9.00
N ALA A 77 -4.09 4.54 7.88
CA ALA A 77 -4.74 4.11 6.65
C ALA A 77 -5.55 2.82 6.84
N SER A 78 -5.01 1.84 7.55
CA SER A 78 -5.72 0.59 7.87
C SER A 78 -6.92 0.82 8.79
N PHE A 79 -6.76 1.67 9.79
CA PHE A 79 -7.84 2.02 10.72
C PHE A 79 -8.98 2.76 10.05
N ALA A 80 -8.72 3.54 8.98
CA ALA A 80 -9.79 4.15 8.20
C ALA A 80 -10.73 3.10 7.59
N HIS A 81 -10.19 1.96 7.11
CA HIS A 81 -11.01 0.85 6.61
C HIS A 81 -11.71 0.08 7.74
N PHE A 82 -10.97 -0.31 8.79
CA PHE A 82 -11.58 -1.02 9.93
C PHE A 82 -12.66 -0.19 10.62
N GLY A 83 -12.49 1.12 10.69
CA GLY A 83 -13.48 2.04 11.21
C GLY A 83 -14.82 1.97 10.47
N GLY A 84 -14.81 1.56 9.22
CA GLY A 84 -16.00 1.34 8.41
C GLY A 84 -16.94 0.26 8.97
N ILE A 85 -16.48 -0.63 9.85
CA ILE A 85 -17.34 -1.60 10.56
C ILE A 85 -18.35 -0.87 11.44
N ILE A 86 -17.94 0.23 12.06
CA ILE A 86 -18.80 1.05 12.94
C ILE A 86 -19.64 2.04 12.11
N GLY A 87 -19.12 2.47 10.96
CA GLY A 87 -19.78 3.42 10.07
C GLY A 87 -18.81 4.48 9.52
N PHE A 88 -19.35 5.56 8.97
CA PHE A 88 -18.55 6.55 8.23
C PHE A 88 -17.69 7.46 9.12
N LEU A 89 -18.10 7.69 10.38
CA LEU A 89 -17.44 8.65 11.28
C LEU A 89 -15.95 8.34 11.53
N PRO A 90 -15.54 7.12 11.87
CA PRO A 90 -14.12 6.84 12.10
C PRO A 90 -13.26 7.10 10.85
N ALA A 91 -13.71 6.68 9.67
CA ALA A 91 -13.02 6.93 8.43
C ALA A 91 -12.89 8.44 8.14
N LEU A 92 -13.96 9.21 8.38
CA LEU A 92 -13.98 10.66 8.22
C LEU A 92 -13.00 11.35 9.15
N ILE A 93 -13.03 11.01 10.44
CA ILE A 93 -12.16 11.62 11.45
C ILE A 93 -10.69 11.32 11.13
N ILE A 94 -10.36 10.06 10.84
CA ILE A 94 -9.00 9.67 10.51
C ILE A 94 -8.51 10.41 9.27
N TRP A 95 -9.32 10.46 8.22
CA TRP A 95 -8.94 11.18 7.02
C TRP A 95 -8.74 12.68 7.28
N LEU A 96 -9.66 13.36 7.95
CA LEU A 96 -9.57 14.80 8.23
C LEU A 96 -8.33 15.15 9.06
N VAL A 97 -8.00 14.32 10.05
CA VAL A 97 -6.87 14.58 10.97
C VAL A 97 -5.51 14.31 10.30
N PHE A 98 -5.43 13.32 9.42
CA PHE A 98 -4.15 12.82 8.95
C PHE A 98 -3.91 12.98 7.44
N LYS A 99 -4.89 13.44 6.64
CA LYS A 99 -4.78 13.57 5.17
C LYS A 99 -3.58 14.37 4.70
N ASP A 100 -3.21 15.42 5.44
CA ASP A 100 -2.12 16.32 5.09
C ASP A 100 -0.77 15.87 5.68
N ARG A 101 -0.77 14.81 6.50
CA ARG A 101 0.40 14.29 7.20
C ARG A 101 0.83 12.91 6.71
N GLY A 102 -0.08 12.14 6.08
CA GLY A 102 0.15 10.80 5.60
C GLY A 102 -0.41 10.60 4.20
N PRO A 103 0.44 10.50 3.15
CA PRO A 103 -0.04 10.30 1.79
C PRO A 103 -0.83 9.00 1.63
N ARG A 104 -0.47 7.97 2.37
CA ARG A 104 -1.20 6.70 2.38
C ARG A 104 -2.56 6.84 3.08
N THR A 105 -2.58 7.46 4.26
CA THR A 105 -3.83 7.74 4.98
C THR A 105 -4.76 8.64 4.15
N ASN A 106 -4.23 9.59 3.39
CA ASN A 106 -5.03 10.39 2.49
C ASN A 106 -5.68 9.54 1.39
N THR A 107 -4.92 8.69 0.72
CA THR A 107 -5.42 7.86 -0.39
C THR A 107 -6.41 6.81 0.10
N GLU A 108 -6.05 6.03 1.11
CA GLU A 108 -6.88 4.94 1.65
C GLU A 108 -8.09 5.49 2.43
N GLY A 109 -7.92 6.62 3.12
CA GLY A 109 -9.01 7.30 3.82
C GLY A 109 -10.10 7.80 2.88
N LYS A 110 -9.74 8.37 1.73
CA LYS A 110 -10.72 8.73 0.68
C LYS A 110 -11.48 7.50 0.16
N GLU A 111 -10.77 6.41 -0.10
CA GLU A 111 -11.39 5.19 -0.59
C GLU A 111 -12.34 4.58 0.47
N ALA A 112 -11.94 4.57 1.74
CA ALA A 112 -12.79 4.14 2.84
C ALA A 112 -14.03 5.03 3.00
N LEU A 113 -13.88 6.35 2.88
CA LEU A 113 -15.00 7.30 2.94
C LEU A 113 -15.96 7.11 1.78
N ASN A 114 -15.46 6.99 0.56
CA ASN A 114 -16.30 6.76 -0.62
C ASN A 114 -17.13 5.48 -0.46
N TRP A 115 -16.50 4.42 0.07
CA TRP A 115 -17.21 3.19 0.43
C TRP A 115 -18.31 3.43 1.47
N GLN A 116 -18.00 4.14 2.56
CA GLN A 116 -18.96 4.40 3.62
C GLN A 116 -20.13 5.29 3.16
N ILE A 117 -19.89 6.23 2.25
CA ILE A 117 -20.97 7.01 1.62
C ILE A 117 -21.85 6.09 0.78
N THR A 118 -21.24 5.23 -0.05
CA THR A 118 -21.97 4.26 -0.87
C THR A 118 -22.81 3.31 -0.01
N PHE A 119 -22.20 2.78 1.06
CA PHE A 119 -22.89 1.95 2.04
C PHE A 119 -24.06 2.68 2.70
N THR A 120 -23.85 3.93 3.13
CA THR A 120 -24.90 4.75 3.77
C THR A 120 -26.08 4.98 2.83
N ILE A 121 -25.83 5.27 1.56
CA ILE A 121 -26.89 5.42 0.56
C ILE A 121 -27.64 4.08 0.38
N ALA A 122 -26.92 2.98 0.23
CA ALA A 122 -27.51 1.67 0.06
C ALA A 122 -28.38 1.26 1.25
N ILE A 123 -27.91 1.49 2.48
CA ILE A 123 -28.65 1.16 3.69
C ILE A 123 -29.92 2.02 3.86
N ILE A 124 -29.85 3.30 3.50
CA ILE A 124 -31.01 4.20 3.52
C ILE A 124 -32.06 3.73 2.51
N VAL A 125 -31.64 3.44 1.28
CA VAL A 125 -32.55 2.96 0.22
C VAL A 125 -33.20 1.63 0.63
N ALA A 126 -32.43 0.70 1.20
CA ALA A 126 -32.95 -0.58 1.67
C ALA A 126 -33.96 -0.43 2.81
N ASN A 127 -33.72 0.49 3.76
CA ASN A 127 -34.68 0.77 4.83
C ASN A 127 -35.96 1.44 4.33
N ILE A 128 -35.85 2.35 3.36
CA ILE A 128 -37.05 2.96 2.72
C ILE A 128 -37.85 1.88 2.00
N ALA A 129 -37.19 1.00 1.24
CA ALA A 129 -37.85 -0.11 0.56
C ALA A 129 -38.54 -1.06 1.57
N ALA A 130 -37.87 -1.37 2.69
CA ALA A 130 -38.45 -2.18 3.76
C ALA A 130 -39.67 -1.50 4.40
N LEU A 131 -39.64 -0.19 4.59
CA LEU A 131 -40.76 0.56 5.14
C LEU A 131 -41.99 0.57 4.19
N VAL A 132 -41.73 0.76 2.88
CA VAL A 132 -42.80 0.87 1.87
C VAL A 132 -43.40 -0.48 1.50
N LEU A 133 -42.58 -1.53 1.41
CA LEU A 133 -42.98 -2.86 0.92
C LEU A 133 -43.06 -3.92 2.01
N GLY A 134 -42.65 -3.61 3.23
CA GLY A 134 -42.52 -4.57 4.34
C GLY A 134 -43.88 -5.13 4.82
N TRP A 135 -44.98 -4.47 4.52
CA TRP A 135 -46.33 -4.94 4.84
C TRP A 135 -46.87 -6.02 3.88
N ILE A 136 -46.21 -6.23 2.74
CA ILE A 136 -46.61 -7.26 1.77
C ILE A 136 -46.08 -8.62 2.23
N PRO A 137 -46.92 -9.63 2.49
CA PRO A 137 -46.45 -10.95 2.89
C PRO A 137 -45.42 -11.53 1.89
N VAL A 138 -44.44 -12.28 2.36
CA VAL A 138 -43.34 -12.85 1.59
C VAL A 138 -42.36 -11.81 1.06
N ILE A 139 -42.82 -10.78 0.32
CA ILE A 139 -41.98 -9.69 -0.21
C ILE A 139 -41.37 -8.91 0.95
N GLY A 140 -42.17 -8.57 1.95
CA GLY A 140 -41.71 -7.84 3.14
C GLY A 140 -40.61 -8.61 3.90
N TRP A 141 -40.71 -9.91 3.99
CA TRP A 141 -39.66 -10.75 4.58
C TRP A 141 -38.33 -10.67 3.81
N ILE A 142 -38.40 -10.79 2.48
CA ILE A 142 -37.21 -10.74 1.61
C ILE A 142 -36.56 -9.37 1.69
N ILE A 143 -37.36 -8.30 1.56
CA ILE A 143 -36.86 -6.92 1.60
C ILE A 143 -36.33 -6.55 2.97
N GLY A 144 -36.96 -7.06 4.06
CA GLY A 144 -36.52 -6.86 5.43
C GLY A 144 -35.13 -7.44 5.73
N LEU A 145 -34.65 -8.41 4.93
CA LEU A 145 -33.29 -8.96 5.06
C LEU A 145 -32.22 -8.09 4.37
N LEU A 146 -32.61 -7.19 3.44
CA LEU A 146 -31.64 -6.38 2.69
C LEU A 146 -30.74 -5.50 3.58
N PRO A 147 -31.23 -4.79 4.59
CA PRO A 147 -30.37 -4.03 5.49
C PRO A 147 -29.30 -4.88 6.16
N VAL A 148 -29.67 -6.08 6.62
CA VAL A 148 -28.74 -7.01 7.25
C VAL A 148 -27.69 -7.49 6.26
N ALA A 149 -28.10 -7.87 5.05
CA ALA A 149 -27.19 -8.31 4.00
C ALA A 149 -26.18 -7.19 3.63
N ILE A 150 -26.66 -5.96 3.48
CA ILE A 150 -25.81 -4.79 3.20
C ILE A 150 -24.81 -4.56 4.34
N TRP A 151 -25.24 -4.70 5.60
CA TRP A 151 -24.35 -4.61 6.76
C TRP A 151 -23.25 -5.68 6.76
N VAL A 152 -23.61 -6.92 6.47
CA VAL A 152 -22.64 -8.00 6.37
C VAL A 152 -21.61 -7.72 5.28
N VAL A 153 -22.05 -7.25 4.11
CA VAL A 153 -21.18 -6.85 3.01
C VAL A 153 -20.24 -5.73 3.44
N ASN A 154 -20.76 -4.71 4.14
CA ASN A 154 -19.94 -3.63 4.66
C ASN A 154 -18.85 -4.12 5.61
N ILE A 155 -19.19 -4.98 6.57
CA ILE A 155 -18.22 -5.55 7.53
C ILE A 155 -17.13 -6.33 6.78
N VAL A 156 -17.52 -7.21 5.87
CA VAL A 156 -16.56 -8.03 5.11
C VAL A 156 -15.59 -7.16 4.32
N PHE A 157 -16.09 -6.19 3.56
CA PHE A 157 -15.22 -5.33 2.76
C PHE A 157 -14.38 -4.39 3.62
N SER A 158 -14.88 -3.89 4.73
CA SER A 158 -14.10 -3.07 5.68
C SER A 158 -12.94 -3.87 6.30
N ILE A 159 -13.17 -5.14 6.66
CA ILE A 159 -12.11 -6.02 7.15
C ILE A 159 -11.09 -6.32 6.05
N LEU A 160 -11.53 -6.68 4.85
CA LEU A 160 -10.64 -6.96 3.72
C LEU A 160 -9.76 -5.74 3.39
N GLY A 161 -10.34 -4.55 3.36
CA GLY A 161 -9.62 -3.30 3.14
C GLY A 161 -8.56 -3.07 4.22
N GLY A 162 -8.96 -3.14 5.49
CA GLY A 162 -8.06 -2.94 6.62
C GLY A 162 -6.90 -3.94 6.64
N VAL A 163 -7.17 -5.23 6.43
CA VAL A 163 -6.14 -6.28 6.38
C VAL A 163 -5.19 -6.07 5.22
N ARG A 164 -5.71 -5.77 4.03
CA ARG A 164 -4.88 -5.55 2.84
C ARG A 164 -3.94 -4.36 3.00
N VAL A 165 -4.45 -3.25 3.52
CA VAL A 165 -3.67 -2.03 3.74
C VAL A 165 -2.65 -2.23 4.87
N ASN A 166 -3.01 -2.93 5.94
CA ASN A 166 -2.09 -3.27 7.03
C ASN A 166 -0.93 -4.16 6.57
N ALA A 167 -1.19 -5.07 5.63
CA ALA A 167 -0.17 -5.89 4.99
C ALA A 167 0.75 -5.12 4.01
N GLY A 168 0.57 -3.80 3.86
CA GLY A 168 1.39 -2.96 3.00
C GLY A 168 0.85 -2.75 1.58
N GLY A 169 -0.26 -3.41 1.20
CA GLY A 169 -0.96 -3.19 -0.07
C GLY A 169 -1.87 -1.96 -0.06
N SER A 170 -2.52 -1.67 -1.16
CA SER A 170 -3.65 -0.75 -1.26
C SER A 170 -4.93 -1.52 -1.49
N TYR A 171 -6.07 -0.89 -1.16
CA TYR A 171 -7.38 -1.53 -1.34
C TYR A 171 -8.33 -0.61 -2.10
N ARG A 172 -9.03 -1.19 -3.08
CA ARG A 172 -10.10 -0.52 -3.82
C ARG A 172 -11.37 -1.34 -3.70
N TYR A 173 -12.42 -0.68 -3.24
CA TYR A 173 -13.73 -1.31 -3.16
C TYR A 173 -14.30 -1.55 -4.56
N PRO A 174 -14.84 -2.75 -4.85
CA PRO A 174 -15.30 -3.11 -6.20
C PRO A 174 -16.50 -2.30 -6.67
N VAL A 175 -17.40 -1.94 -5.73
CA VAL A 175 -18.62 -1.20 -6.01
C VAL A 175 -18.66 0.03 -5.10
N THR A 176 -18.11 1.14 -5.57
CA THR A 176 -18.06 2.37 -4.77
C THR A 176 -18.28 3.61 -5.63
N LEU A 177 -19.10 4.53 -5.13
CA LEU A 177 -19.22 5.87 -5.69
C LEU A 177 -18.03 6.71 -5.23
N ARG A 178 -17.20 7.16 -6.17
CA ARG A 178 -16.04 7.98 -5.88
C ARG A 178 -16.40 9.45 -5.92
N LEU A 179 -16.93 9.94 -4.82
CA LEU A 179 -17.37 11.33 -4.67
C LEU A 179 -16.25 12.22 -4.11
N ILE A 180 -15.29 11.63 -3.40
CA ILE A 180 -14.13 12.30 -2.83
C ILE A 180 -12.92 11.88 -3.67
N SER A 181 -12.34 12.82 -4.39
CA SER A 181 -11.18 12.63 -5.29
C SER A 181 -9.89 13.27 -4.74
#